data_1d3db9822995549def17be4929ef71d2
#
_entry.id   1d3db9822995549def17be4929ef71d2
#
_cell.length_a   1.000
_cell.length_b   1.000
_cell.length_c   1.000
_cell.angle_alpha   90.00
_cell.angle_beta   90.00
_cell.angle_gamma   90.00
#
_symmetry.space_group_name_H-M   'P 1'
#
loop_
_entity.id
_entity.type
_entity.pdbx_description
1 polymer ?
#
loop_
_entity_poly.entity_id
_entity_poly.type
_entity_poly.pdbx_seq_one_letter_code
_entity_poly.pdbx_strand_id
1 'polypeptide(L)'
;MKIFLLIGQLFGYLSLIVPRKVEYPLYLIRRAYITTRKRGLFKTFGNGSLLAPGVKLRTPAHVSIGKNSSIMSHCIIETCPTDKCTPHLKIGDNISLGEYSHITCADKVIIGNGVLTGRFVLITDNGHGKSTERDADIAPLARKIHSNGPVNIGDNVWIGDKATILPNVTIGKGCIIAANAVVTKDIPEYSVVAGVPAKIIKSLK
;
A
#
# COMPACT_ATOMS: atom_id res chain seq x y z
N MET A 1 -36.26 1.25 -3.19
CA MET A 1 -35.32 2.06 -3.97
C MET A 1 -35.63 3.56 -3.91
N LYS A 2 -36.83 4.05 -4.26
CA LYS A 2 -37.20 5.50 -4.24
C LYS A 2 -36.99 6.16 -2.87
N ILE A 3 -37.33 5.49 -1.76
CA ILE A 3 -37.19 6.04 -0.39
C ILE A 3 -35.74 6.29 -0.01
N PHE A 4 -34.82 5.39 -0.39
CA PHE A 4 -33.38 5.56 -0.14
C PHE A 4 -32.76 6.68 -0.96
N LEU A 5 -33.28 6.93 -2.18
CA LEU A 5 -32.88 8.06 -3.01
C LEU A 5 -33.34 9.39 -2.39
N LEU A 6 -34.57 9.47 -1.89
CA LEU A 6 -35.09 10.64 -1.19
C LEU A 6 -34.33 10.95 0.10
N ILE A 7 -34.01 9.93 0.89
CA ILE A 7 -33.19 10.07 2.10
C ILE A 7 -31.79 10.56 1.72
N GLY A 8 -31.17 9.99 0.66
CA GLY A 8 -29.86 10.42 0.16
C GLY A 8 -29.86 11.87 -0.32
N GLN A 9 -30.92 12.32 -1.02
CA GLN A 9 -31.09 13.70 -1.44
C GLN A 9 -31.26 14.64 -0.25
N LEU A 10 -32.06 14.28 0.75
CA LEU A 10 -32.23 15.06 1.98
C LEU A 10 -30.91 15.26 2.70
N PHE A 11 -30.12 14.18 2.88
CA PHE A 11 -28.78 14.28 3.45
C PHE A 11 -27.82 15.10 2.59
N GLY A 12 -27.95 15.04 1.27
CA GLY A 12 -27.22 15.89 0.33
C GLY A 12 -27.53 17.38 0.54
N TYR A 13 -28.82 17.75 0.65
CA TYR A 13 -29.23 19.14 0.94
C TYR A 13 -28.78 19.59 2.34
N LEU A 14 -28.86 18.72 3.36
CA LEU A 14 -28.37 19.04 4.70
C LEU A 14 -26.85 19.24 4.72
N SER A 15 -26.11 18.52 3.87
CA SER A 15 -24.66 18.70 3.77
C SER A 15 -24.23 20.05 3.20
N LEU A 16 -25.08 20.71 2.40
CA LEU A 16 -24.81 22.07 1.88
C LEU A 16 -24.81 23.12 2.99
N ILE A 17 -25.47 22.84 4.11
CA ILE A 17 -25.55 23.75 5.28
C ILE A 17 -24.35 23.53 6.21
N VAL A 18 -23.61 22.39 6.06
CA VAL A 18 -22.44 22.09 6.88
C VAL A 18 -21.26 22.93 6.40
N PRO A 19 -20.72 23.85 7.21
CA PRO A 19 -19.57 24.63 6.80
C PRO A 19 -18.39 23.70 6.42
N ARG A 20 -17.66 23.99 5.35
CA ARG A 20 -16.46 23.23 4.94
C ARG A 20 -15.46 23.00 6.06
N LYS A 21 -15.42 23.91 7.05
CA LYS A 21 -14.61 23.78 8.28
C LYS A 21 -14.96 22.54 9.12
N VAL A 22 -16.15 21.94 8.95
CA VAL A 22 -16.61 20.77 9.69
C VAL A 22 -16.35 19.46 8.92
N GLU A 23 -16.19 19.52 7.60
CA GLU A 23 -15.96 18.33 6.76
C GLU A 23 -14.69 17.56 7.16
N TYR A 24 -13.60 18.29 7.38
CA TYR A 24 -12.33 17.66 7.77
C TYR A 24 -12.37 16.99 9.15
N PRO A 25 -12.88 17.65 10.21
CA PRO A 25 -13.13 16.96 11.49
C PRO A 25 -14.01 15.72 11.37
N LEU A 26 -15.11 15.78 10.60
CA LEU A 26 -15.98 14.62 10.37
C LEU A 26 -15.25 13.49 9.65
N TYR A 27 -14.42 13.81 8.67
CA TYR A 27 -13.56 12.84 7.99
C TYR A 27 -12.58 12.17 8.97
N LEU A 28 -11.95 12.92 9.88
CA LEU A 28 -11.06 12.38 10.91
C LEU A 28 -11.80 11.47 11.89
N ILE A 29 -12.99 11.88 12.35
CA ILE A 29 -13.86 11.06 13.21
C ILE A 29 -14.18 9.73 12.51
N ARG A 30 -14.57 9.78 11.23
CA ARG A 30 -14.85 8.58 10.44
C ARG A 30 -13.63 7.67 10.32
N ARG A 31 -12.44 8.24 10.10
CA ARG A 31 -11.18 7.47 10.07
C ARG A 31 -10.87 6.82 11.41
N ALA A 32 -11.01 7.57 12.50
CA ALA A 32 -10.80 7.05 13.85
C ALA A 32 -11.76 5.88 14.15
N TYR A 33 -13.03 6.02 13.81
CA TYR A 33 -14.03 4.95 13.94
C TYR A 33 -13.64 3.69 13.16
N ILE A 34 -13.28 3.82 11.87
CA ILE A 34 -12.87 2.70 11.02
C ILE A 34 -11.62 2.04 11.59
N THR A 35 -10.64 2.84 12.01
CA THR A 35 -9.38 2.36 12.58
C THR A 35 -9.62 1.56 13.85
N THR A 36 -10.41 2.08 14.77
CA THR A 36 -10.75 1.41 16.04
C THR A 36 -11.37 0.04 15.80
N ARG A 37 -12.25 -0.07 14.80
CA ARG A 37 -12.88 -1.36 14.45
C ARG A 37 -11.93 -2.37 13.82
N LYS A 38 -10.88 -1.91 13.13
CA LYS A 38 -10.01 -2.78 12.32
C LYS A 38 -8.62 -3.01 12.93
N ARG A 39 -8.16 -2.14 13.84
CA ARG A 39 -6.78 -2.21 14.38
C ARG A 39 -6.44 -3.56 15.02
N GLY A 40 -7.39 -4.21 15.68
CA GLY A 40 -7.19 -5.52 16.32
C GLY A 40 -7.01 -6.68 15.34
N LEU A 41 -7.22 -6.47 14.03
CA LEU A 41 -7.02 -7.49 12.99
C LEU A 41 -5.55 -7.62 12.58
N PHE A 42 -4.74 -6.59 12.88
CA PHE A 42 -3.32 -6.55 12.51
C PHE A 42 -2.45 -7.26 13.55
N LYS A 43 -1.28 -7.74 13.13
CA LYS A 43 -0.25 -8.25 14.05
C LYS A 43 0.15 -7.17 15.05
N THR A 44 0.44 -5.96 14.57
CA THR A 44 0.64 -4.77 15.38
C THR A 44 0.08 -3.54 14.66
N PHE A 45 -0.43 -2.57 15.43
CA PHE A 45 -0.95 -1.31 14.89
C PHE A 45 -0.55 -0.16 15.81
N GLY A 46 0.37 0.69 15.33
CA GLY A 46 0.97 1.78 16.10
C GLY A 46 -0.02 2.91 16.42
N ASN A 47 0.23 3.58 17.54
CA ASN A 47 -0.57 4.72 17.97
C ASN A 47 -0.48 5.88 16.98
N GLY A 48 -1.57 6.64 16.82
CA GLY A 48 -1.65 7.76 15.88
C GLY A 48 -1.86 7.36 14.42
N SER A 49 -1.79 6.06 14.10
CA SER A 49 -2.02 5.58 12.74
C SER A 49 -3.51 5.47 12.42
N LEU A 50 -3.90 5.80 11.19
CA LEU A 50 -5.29 5.89 10.76
C LEU A 50 -5.52 5.20 9.41
N LEU A 51 -6.63 4.48 9.34
CA LEU A 51 -7.17 3.89 8.11
C LEU A 51 -8.26 4.80 7.54
N ALA A 52 -8.21 5.08 6.25
CA ALA A 52 -9.27 5.81 5.57
C ALA A 52 -10.42 4.88 5.12
N PRO A 53 -11.57 5.45 4.73
CA PRO A 53 -12.68 4.68 4.17
C PRO A 53 -12.28 3.88 2.92
N GLY A 54 -12.89 2.73 2.72
CA GLY A 54 -12.65 1.88 1.55
C GLY A 54 -11.39 1.02 1.61
N VAL A 55 -10.54 1.13 2.67
CA VAL A 55 -9.38 0.26 2.84
C VAL A 55 -9.81 -1.19 2.95
N LYS A 56 -9.29 -2.02 2.03
CA LYS A 56 -9.51 -3.46 1.96
C LYS A 56 -8.33 -4.19 2.60
N LEU A 57 -8.64 -5.13 3.49
CA LEU A 57 -7.65 -5.95 4.21
C LEU A 57 -7.90 -7.41 3.88
N ARG A 58 -6.85 -8.11 3.46
CA ARG A 58 -6.87 -9.56 3.29
C ARG A 58 -5.75 -10.16 4.13
N THR A 59 -6.12 -11.07 5.03
CA THR A 59 -5.22 -11.74 5.98
C THR A 59 -4.31 -10.78 6.77
N PRO A 60 -4.84 -9.73 7.41
CA PRO A 60 -4.06 -8.67 8.06
C PRO A 60 -3.29 -9.12 9.31
N ALA A 61 -3.52 -10.33 9.81
CA ALA A 61 -2.82 -10.89 10.97
C ALA A 61 -1.28 -10.98 10.80
N HIS A 62 -0.78 -10.90 9.57
CA HIS A 62 0.65 -10.90 9.25
C HIS A 62 1.19 -9.49 8.94
N VAL A 63 0.38 -8.45 9.13
CA VAL A 63 0.73 -7.05 8.85
C VAL A 63 1.05 -6.32 10.13
N SER A 64 2.18 -5.65 10.17
CA SER A 64 2.57 -4.71 11.22
C SER A 64 2.57 -3.29 10.67
N ILE A 65 1.87 -2.36 11.31
CA ILE A 65 1.86 -0.94 10.98
C ILE A 65 2.46 -0.17 12.15
N GLY A 66 3.40 0.72 11.86
CA GLY A 66 4.05 1.61 12.82
C GLY A 66 3.15 2.74 13.32
N LYS A 67 3.76 3.74 13.97
CA LYS A 67 3.08 4.88 14.57
C LYS A 67 2.86 6.00 13.55
N ASN A 68 1.83 6.84 13.78
CA ASN A 68 1.54 8.06 13.02
C ASN A 68 1.45 7.84 11.50
N SER A 69 1.05 6.66 11.06
CA SER A 69 0.97 6.30 9.64
C SER A 69 -0.45 6.43 9.11
N SER A 70 -0.58 6.90 7.89
CA SER A 70 -1.84 7.19 7.23
C SER A 70 -2.03 6.28 6.02
N ILE A 71 -3.00 5.38 6.10
CA ILE A 71 -3.40 4.54 4.97
C ILE A 71 -4.62 5.20 4.32
N MET A 72 -4.45 5.70 3.11
CA MET A 72 -5.47 6.47 2.42
C MET A 72 -6.58 5.59 1.82
N SER A 73 -7.60 6.25 1.27
CA SER A 73 -8.83 5.58 0.81
C SER A 73 -8.56 4.53 -0.27
N HIS A 74 -9.32 3.46 -0.22
CA HIS A 74 -9.33 2.38 -1.22
C HIS A 74 -8.00 1.63 -1.39
N CYS A 75 -7.02 1.81 -0.48
CA CYS A 75 -5.83 0.96 -0.47
C CYS A 75 -6.22 -0.50 -0.22
N ILE A 76 -5.45 -1.41 -0.84
CA ILE A 76 -5.54 -2.84 -0.61
C ILE A 76 -4.25 -3.27 0.10
N ILE A 77 -4.37 -3.88 1.28
CA ILE A 77 -3.26 -4.48 2.02
C ILE A 77 -3.57 -5.96 2.15
N GLU A 78 -2.74 -6.77 1.52
CA GLU A 78 -2.98 -8.19 1.37
C GLU A 78 -1.74 -8.98 1.76
N THR A 79 -1.94 -10.05 2.53
CA THR A 79 -0.91 -11.08 2.70
C THR A 79 -1.43 -12.42 2.23
N CYS A 80 -0.57 -13.19 1.57
CA CYS A 80 -0.88 -14.46 0.95
C CYS A 80 -0.09 -15.58 1.63
N PRO A 81 -0.51 -16.09 2.82
CA PRO A 81 0.16 -17.20 3.47
C PRO A 81 0.10 -18.44 2.59
N THR A 82 1.19 -19.21 2.56
CA THR A 82 1.32 -20.46 1.83
C THR A 82 1.71 -21.58 2.77
N ASP A 83 1.60 -22.83 2.33
CA ASP A 83 2.02 -24.01 3.11
C ASP A 83 3.53 -23.95 3.52
N LYS A 84 4.31 -23.12 2.84
CA LYS A 84 5.77 -23.03 3.02
C LYS A 84 6.25 -21.73 3.63
N CYS A 85 5.42 -20.69 3.67
CA CYS A 85 5.84 -19.37 4.10
C CYS A 85 4.71 -18.63 4.82
N THR A 86 5.06 -18.05 5.97
CA THR A 86 4.20 -17.10 6.69
C THR A 86 4.64 -15.69 6.30
N PRO A 87 3.77 -14.89 5.67
CA PRO A 87 4.12 -13.55 5.20
C PRO A 87 4.56 -12.62 6.32
N HIS A 88 5.50 -11.74 6.02
CA HIS A 88 5.95 -10.68 6.90
C HIS A 88 5.84 -9.31 6.22
N LEU A 89 4.70 -8.64 6.38
CA LEU A 89 4.49 -7.29 5.88
C LEU A 89 4.68 -6.28 7.02
N LYS A 90 5.71 -5.42 6.91
CA LYS A 90 5.96 -4.34 7.85
C LYS A 90 5.85 -2.99 7.14
N ILE A 91 5.00 -2.12 7.67
CA ILE A 91 4.85 -0.71 7.29
C ILE A 91 5.38 0.10 8.48
N GLY A 92 6.38 0.96 8.26
CA GLY A 92 7.07 1.71 9.31
C GLY A 92 6.26 2.86 9.93
N ASP A 93 6.95 3.74 10.62
CA ASP A 93 6.38 4.92 11.27
C ASP A 93 6.29 6.11 10.30
N ASN A 94 5.35 7.03 10.54
CA ASN A 94 5.19 8.29 9.80
C ASN A 94 5.02 8.10 8.27
N ILE A 95 4.36 7.03 7.87
CA ILE A 95 4.10 6.74 6.45
C ILE A 95 2.81 7.40 5.98
N SER A 96 2.80 7.85 4.72
CA SER A 96 1.58 8.18 4.00
C SER A 96 1.47 7.29 2.76
N LEU A 97 0.54 6.32 2.82
CA LEU A 97 0.24 5.44 1.70
C LEU A 97 -0.92 6.02 0.90
N GLY A 98 -0.64 6.47 -0.32
CA GLY A 98 -1.59 7.16 -1.20
C GLY A 98 -2.76 6.28 -1.64
N GLU A 99 -3.85 6.92 -2.05
CA GLU A 99 -5.11 6.27 -2.41
C GLU A 99 -4.94 5.21 -3.51
N TYR A 100 -5.78 4.18 -3.46
CA TYR A 100 -5.81 3.07 -4.43
C TYR A 100 -4.50 2.30 -4.55
N SER A 101 -3.53 2.52 -3.66
CA SER A 101 -2.30 1.71 -3.67
C SER A 101 -2.57 0.28 -3.22
N HIS A 102 -1.83 -0.66 -3.79
CA HIS A 102 -1.94 -2.08 -3.50
C HIS A 102 -0.61 -2.62 -3.00
N ILE A 103 -0.59 -3.16 -1.79
CA ILE A 103 0.56 -3.89 -1.23
C ILE A 103 0.15 -5.33 -1.08
N THR A 104 0.88 -6.24 -1.74
CA THR A 104 0.70 -7.69 -1.61
C THR A 104 1.99 -8.36 -1.19
N CYS A 105 1.90 -9.26 -0.23
CA CYS A 105 3.05 -9.92 0.40
C CYS A 105 2.79 -11.41 0.59
N ALA A 106 3.63 -12.26 0.02
CA ALA A 106 3.59 -13.70 0.22
C ALA A 106 4.75 -14.22 1.09
N ASP A 107 5.86 -13.50 1.14
CA ASP A 107 7.02 -13.79 1.98
C ASP A 107 7.41 -12.55 2.81
N LYS A 108 8.01 -11.53 2.18
CA LYS A 108 8.55 -10.40 2.93
C LYS A 108 8.46 -9.09 2.17
N VAL A 109 7.72 -8.12 2.74
CA VAL A 109 7.71 -6.72 2.29
C VAL A 109 7.97 -5.82 3.49
N ILE A 110 9.02 -5.03 3.43
CA ILE A 110 9.40 -4.07 4.47
C ILE A 110 9.36 -2.66 3.86
N ILE A 111 8.59 -1.78 4.46
CA ILE A 111 8.55 -0.35 4.12
C ILE A 111 9.08 0.43 5.33
N GLY A 112 10.16 1.17 5.12
CA GLY A 112 10.86 1.96 6.15
C GLY A 112 10.01 3.12 6.68
N ASN A 113 10.61 3.95 7.52
CA ASN A 113 9.93 5.07 8.14
C ASN A 113 9.88 6.29 7.21
N GLY A 114 8.87 7.16 7.38
CA GLY A 114 8.77 8.41 6.62
C GLY A 114 8.54 8.24 5.12
N VAL A 115 8.15 7.06 4.66
CA VAL A 115 7.87 6.82 3.23
C VAL A 115 6.58 7.50 2.83
N LEU A 116 6.63 8.22 1.71
CA LEU A 116 5.46 8.82 1.06
C LEU A 116 5.20 8.11 -0.26
N THR A 117 3.99 7.63 -0.48
CA THR A 117 3.59 7.16 -1.81
C THR A 117 2.53 8.08 -2.42
N GLY A 118 2.58 8.23 -3.73
CA GLY A 118 1.48 8.72 -4.53
C GLY A 118 0.33 7.71 -4.60
N ARG A 119 -0.60 7.93 -5.52
CA ARG A 119 -1.77 7.08 -5.75
C ARG A 119 -1.46 5.92 -6.70
N PHE A 120 -2.25 4.84 -6.60
CA PHE A 120 -2.15 3.67 -7.49
C PHE A 120 -0.78 3.00 -7.50
N VAL A 121 -0.02 3.10 -6.41
CA VAL A 121 1.29 2.44 -6.30
C VAL A 121 1.08 0.95 -6.05
N LEU A 122 1.81 0.10 -6.79
CA LEU A 122 1.87 -1.34 -6.55
C LEU A 122 3.21 -1.71 -5.90
N ILE A 123 3.15 -2.43 -4.78
CA ILE A 123 4.32 -3.04 -4.14
C ILE A 123 4.02 -4.53 -3.97
N THR A 124 4.83 -5.38 -4.60
CA THR A 124 4.59 -6.82 -4.59
C THR A 124 5.90 -7.61 -4.50
N ASP A 125 5.89 -8.68 -3.69
CA ASP A 125 6.96 -9.67 -3.63
C ASP A 125 6.59 -10.96 -4.35
N ASN A 126 5.43 -11.04 -4.98
CA ASN A 126 4.84 -12.29 -5.43
C ASN A 126 4.15 -12.22 -6.79
N GLY A 127 3.79 -13.38 -7.30
CA GLY A 127 3.00 -13.57 -8.52
C GLY A 127 2.32 -14.93 -8.55
N HIS A 128 1.58 -15.17 -9.62
CA HIS A 128 0.93 -16.46 -9.90
C HIS A 128 1.92 -17.41 -10.58
N GLY A 129 2.55 -18.31 -9.80
CA GLY A 129 3.56 -19.26 -10.26
C GLY A 129 4.98 -18.71 -10.23
N LYS A 130 5.94 -19.56 -10.67
CA LYS A 130 7.39 -19.27 -10.70
C LYS A 130 7.87 -18.74 -12.04
N SER A 131 6.97 -18.43 -12.97
CA SER A 131 7.31 -18.01 -14.34
C SER A 131 8.16 -19.03 -15.09
N THR A 132 7.90 -20.31 -14.89
CA THR A 132 8.56 -21.43 -15.58
C THR A 132 7.71 -21.94 -16.74
N GLU A 133 8.31 -22.66 -17.68
CA GLU A 133 7.60 -23.33 -18.79
C GLU A 133 6.43 -24.20 -18.27
N ARG A 134 6.70 -24.97 -17.20
CA ARG A 134 5.65 -25.79 -16.55
C ARG A 134 4.48 -24.95 -16.05
N ASP A 135 4.73 -23.77 -15.53
CA ASP A 135 3.66 -22.88 -15.07
C ASP A 135 2.87 -22.30 -16.26
N ALA A 136 3.51 -22.14 -17.43
CA ALA A 136 2.87 -21.60 -18.62
C ALA A 136 1.70 -22.47 -19.10
N ASP A 137 1.77 -23.77 -18.90
CA ASP A 137 0.71 -24.74 -19.26
C ASP A 137 -0.46 -24.77 -18.24
N ILE A 138 -0.31 -24.06 -17.11
CA ILE A 138 -1.35 -24.00 -16.06
C ILE A 138 -2.09 -22.65 -16.18
N ALA A 139 -3.41 -22.66 -16.14
CA ALA A 139 -4.19 -21.43 -16.10
C ALA A 139 -3.72 -20.54 -14.92
N PRO A 140 -3.49 -19.21 -15.10
CA PRO A 140 -2.91 -18.35 -14.07
C PRO A 140 -3.63 -18.41 -12.71
N LEU A 141 -4.94 -18.50 -12.70
CA LEU A 141 -5.73 -18.61 -11.47
C LEU A 141 -5.50 -19.93 -10.71
N ALA A 142 -5.11 -21.00 -11.40
CA ALA A 142 -4.82 -22.31 -10.81
C ALA A 142 -3.35 -22.42 -10.32
N ARG A 143 -2.49 -21.45 -10.67
CA ARG A 143 -1.10 -21.42 -10.20
C ARG A 143 -1.06 -21.02 -8.72
N LYS A 144 -0.21 -21.69 -7.93
CA LYS A 144 0.02 -21.30 -6.55
C LYS A 144 0.71 -19.93 -6.49
N ILE A 145 0.32 -19.09 -5.54
CA ILE A 145 1.05 -17.86 -5.25
C ILE A 145 2.48 -18.22 -4.85
N HIS A 146 3.44 -17.50 -5.42
CA HIS A 146 4.86 -17.71 -5.17
C HIS A 146 5.56 -16.36 -4.98
N SER A 147 6.36 -16.24 -3.92
CA SER A 147 7.24 -15.09 -3.75
C SER A 147 8.46 -15.25 -4.67
N ASN A 148 8.76 -14.20 -5.43
CA ASN A 148 9.94 -14.12 -6.29
C ASN A 148 11.10 -13.34 -5.63
N GLY A 149 11.04 -13.18 -4.31
CA GLY A 149 12.03 -12.52 -3.48
C GLY A 149 11.49 -11.29 -2.74
N PRO A 150 12.13 -10.91 -1.63
CA PRO A 150 11.65 -9.87 -0.74
C PRO A 150 11.68 -8.48 -1.39
N VAL A 151 10.82 -7.58 -0.90
CA VAL A 151 10.89 -6.15 -1.21
C VAL A 151 11.28 -5.38 0.05
N ASN A 152 12.35 -4.58 -0.04
CA ASN A 152 12.80 -3.73 1.04
C ASN A 152 12.83 -2.26 0.58
N ILE A 153 12.10 -1.39 1.23
CA ILE A 153 12.08 0.04 0.93
C ILE A 153 12.64 0.78 2.15
N GLY A 154 13.72 1.51 1.94
CA GLY A 154 14.40 2.27 2.99
C GLY A 154 13.59 3.46 3.51
N ASP A 155 14.14 4.14 4.52
CA ASP A 155 13.50 5.30 5.13
C ASP A 155 13.47 6.50 4.18
N ASN A 156 12.47 7.37 4.33
CA ASN A 156 12.31 8.63 3.61
C ASN A 156 12.30 8.48 2.08
N VAL A 157 11.82 7.37 1.56
CA VAL A 157 11.63 7.17 0.12
C VAL A 157 10.34 7.84 -0.32
N TRP A 158 10.42 8.57 -1.42
CA TRP A 158 9.23 9.11 -2.11
C TRP A 158 8.93 8.29 -3.37
N ILE A 159 7.73 7.72 -3.44
CA ILE A 159 7.26 6.92 -4.58
C ILE A 159 6.14 7.70 -5.27
N GLY A 160 6.34 8.08 -6.53
CA GLY A 160 5.37 8.80 -7.35
C GLY A 160 4.14 7.96 -7.72
N ASP A 161 3.12 8.65 -8.23
CA ASP A 161 1.84 8.03 -8.65
C ASP A 161 2.08 6.90 -9.67
N LYS A 162 1.32 5.81 -9.53
CA LYS A 162 1.32 4.66 -10.45
C LYS A 162 2.68 3.95 -10.61
N ALA A 163 3.63 4.20 -9.70
CA ALA A 163 4.87 3.43 -9.71
C ALA A 163 4.62 1.98 -9.28
N THR A 164 5.43 1.07 -9.81
CA THR A 164 5.38 -0.36 -9.50
C THR A 164 6.72 -0.81 -8.96
N ILE A 165 6.73 -1.43 -7.78
CA ILE A 165 7.91 -2.04 -7.18
C ILE A 165 7.73 -3.56 -7.29
N LEU A 166 8.60 -4.19 -8.07
CA LEU A 166 8.55 -5.62 -8.35
C LEU A 166 9.29 -6.45 -7.30
N PRO A 167 9.09 -7.77 -7.28
CA PRO A 167 9.75 -8.68 -6.36
C PRO A 167 11.28 -8.60 -6.43
N ASN A 168 11.94 -8.96 -5.32
CA ASN A 168 13.39 -9.03 -5.18
C ASN A 168 14.08 -7.68 -5.42
N VAL A 169 13.49 -6.59 -4.91
CA VAL A 169 14.03 -5.22 -5.04
C VAL A 169 14.30 -4.64 -3.67
N THR A 170 15.49 -4.04 -3.54
CA THR A 170 15.85 -3.17 -2.41
C THR A 170 15.98 -1.72 -2.89
N ILE A 171 15.21 -0.81 -2.29
CA ILE A 171 15.31 0.63 -2.53
C ILE A 171 15.99 1.26 -1.32
N GLY A 172 17.15 1.88 -1.53
CA GLY A 172 17.91 2.57 -0.49
C GLY A 172 17.16 3.79 0.07
N LYS A 173 17.56 4.25 1.25
CA LYS A 173 16.96 5.42 1.91
C LYS A 173 17.06 6.67 1.06
N GLY A 174 16.08 7.57 1.21
CA GLY A 174 16.09 8.89 0.58
C GLY A 174 15.98 8.85 -0.94
N CYS A 175 15.56 7.75 -1.54
CA CYS A 175 15.31 7.64 -2.98
C CYS A 175 14.02 8.33 -3.41
N ILE A 176 13.98 8.76 -4.66
CA ILE A 176 12.79 9.27 -5.34
C ILE A 176 12.50 8.36 -6.54
N ILE A 177 11.34 7.74 -6.52
CA ILE A 177 10.82 6.91 -7.62
C ILE A 177 9.81 7.75 -8.39
N ALA A 178 10.10 8.08 -9.62
CA ALA A 178 9.22 8.91 -10.44
C ALA A 178 7.86 8.22 -10.72
N ALA A 179 6.85 9.03 -11.01
CA ALA A 179 5.54 8.52 -11.40
C ALA A 179 5.66 7.59 -12.64
N ASN A 180 4.82 6.55 -12.66
CA ASN A 180 4.79 5.49 -13.69
C ASN A 180 6.09 4.68 -13.83
N ALA A 181 7.05 4.79 -12.92
CA ALA A 181 8.27 3.99 -12.98
C ALA A 181 7.99 2.53 -12.57
N VAL A 182 8.66 1.58 -13.24
CA VAL A 182 8.63 0.16 -12.88
C VAL A 182 10.02 -0.25 -12.39
N VAL A 183 10.16 -0.41 -11.07
CA VAL A 183 11.43 -0.77 -10.43
C VAL A 183 11.59 -2.29 -10.46
N THR A 184 12.62 -2.75 -11.17
CA THR A 184 12.92 -4.17 -11.43
C THR A 184 14.27 -4.61 -10.86
N LYS A 185 15.05 -3.68 -10.29
CA LYS A 185 16.39 -3.89 -9.75
C LYS A 185 16.61 -3.01 -8.53
N ASP A 186 17.60 -3.36 -7.72
CA ASP A 186 18.00 -2.58 -6.56
C ASP A 186 18.37 -1.14 -6.92
N ILE A 187 17.98 -0.21 -6.06
CA ILE A 187 18.24 1.22 -6.20
C ILE A 187 19.12 1.66 -5.02
N PRO A 188 20.34 2.16 -5.29
CA PRO A 188 21.20 2.71 -4.26
C PRO A 188 20.55 3.88 -3.53
N GLU A 189 20.92 4.10 -2.27
CA GLU A 189 20.42 5.22 -1.48
C GLU A 189 20.63 6.57 -2.19
N TYR A 190 19.72 7.52 -1.94
CA TYR A 190 19.76 8.90 -2.46
C TYR A 190 19.77 8.98 -4.00
N SER A 191 19.09 8.07 -4.65
CA SER A 191 18.94 8.06 -6.12
C SER A 191 17.56 8.54 -6.54
N VAL A 192 17.51 9.21 -7.70
CA VAL A 192 16.26 9.50 -8.42
C VAL A 192 16.19 8.55 -9.60
N VAL A 193 15.08 7.82 -9.73
CA VAL A 193 14.87 6.85 -10.80
C VAL A 193 13.57 7.12 -11.55
N ALA A 194 13.58 6.83 -12.86
CA ALA A 194 12.42 6.97 -13.73
C ALA A 194 12.43 5.93 -14.87
N GLY A 195 11.27 5.69 -15.47
CA GLY A 195 11.12 4.88 -16.68
C GLY A 195 10.63 3.44 -16.43
N VAL A 196 10.46 2.70 -17.51
CA VAL A 196 10.02 1.29 -17.58
C VAL A 196 10.95 0.52 -18.49
N PRO A 197 11.89 -0.30 -17.96
CA PRO A 197 12.24 -0.42 -16.55
C PRO A 197 12.90 0.86 -15.99
N ALA A 198 12.77 1.08 -14.67
CA ALA A 198 13.35 2.25 -14.02
C ALA A 198 14.88 2.26 -14.09
N LYS A 199 15.44 3.44 -14.40
CA LYS A 199 16.89 3.70 -14.44
C LYS A 199 17.21 4.89 -13.56
N ILE A 200 18.42 4.90 -12.97
CA ILE A 200 18.93 6.04 -12.22
C ILE A 200 19.13 7.21 -13.19
N ILE A 201 18.47 8.34 -12.92
CA ILE A 201 18.59 9.56 -13.70
C ILE A 201 19.36 10.65 -12.97
N LYS A 202 19.50 10.54 -11.64
CA LYS A 202 20.24 11.49 -10.81
C LYS A 202 20.65 10.86 -9.49
N SER A 203 21.82 11.22 -8.97
CA SER A 203 22.21 11.05 -7.57
C SER A 203 21.91 12.33 -6.79
N LEU A 204 21.48 12.19 -5.54
CA LEU A 204 21.24 13.31 -4.62
C LEU A 204 22.44 13.55 -3.66
N LYS A 205 23.49 12.73 -3.78
CA LYS A 205 24.78 12.89 -3.09
C LYS A 205 25.80 13.47 -4.05
#